data_8c22328c1d00ca0881348ac660f7ba3f
#
_entry.id   8c22328c1d00ca0881348ac660f7ba3f
#
_cell.length_a   1.000
_cell.length_b   1.000
_cell.length_c   1.000
_cell.angle_alpha   90.00
_cell.angle_beta   90.00
_cell.angle_gamma   90.00
#
_symmetry.space_group_name_H-M   'P 1'
#
loop_
_entity.id
_entity.type
_entity.pdbx_description
1 polymer ?
#
loop_
_entity_poly.entity_id
_entity_poly.type
_entity_poly.pdbx_seq_one_letter_code
_entity_poly.pdbx_strand_id
1 'polypeptide(L)'
;MADKRPRPKKKVFLNRMRIKLLWVFAILMVGFVVLMVRIFIINETKGAKYEKQVLSQQKYDSLVIPYRRGDILDRNGTQLATSEKVYNLIIEPKNITADEDVHKDTVKAITTYFSITEAEVEDMLTDKTSLYKVVLKKLSYDEVKKFNDFLETKDAKNVKGVWFEEDYLRVYPYNELACDTLGFTFSRDTADYGIEGYYNSS
;
A
#
# COMPACT_ATOMS: atom_id res chain seq x y z
N MET A 1 22.84 59.62 -69.55
CA MET A 1 21.68 58.66 -69.51
C MET A 1 21.90 57.72 -68.35
N ALA A 2 21.15 57.92 -67.24
CA ALA A 2 21.28 57.09 -66.03
C ALA A 2 20.21 56.03 -66.11
N ASP A 3 20.62 54.78 -66.07
CA ASP A 3 19.80 53.56 -66.07
C ASP A 3 19.12 53.40 -64.73
N LYS A 4 17.81 53.64 -64.67
CA LYS A 4 16.97 53.40 -63.49
C LYS A 4 16.54 51.92 -63.44
N ARG A 5 17.30 51.10 -62.77
CA ARG A 5 16.87 49.74 -62.46
C ARG A 5 15.70 49.72 -61.46
N PRO A 6 14.62 48.96 -61.69
CA PRO A 6 13.48 48.88 -60.76
C PRO A 6 13.84 48.09 -59.50
N ARG A 7 13.56 48.65 -58.36
CA ARG A 7 13.78 48.00 -57.06
C ARG A 7 12.78 46.85 -56.84
N PRO A 8 13.20 45.70 -56.35
CA PRO A 8 12.33 44.53 -56.20
C PRO A 8 11.27 44.72 -55.11
N LYS A 9 10.02 44.36 -55.41
CA LYS A 9 8.84 44.38 -54.51
C LYS A 9 8.94 43.29 -53.46
N LYS A 10 9.80 43.40 -52.45
CA LYS A 10 10.02 42.39 -51.39
C LYS A 10 9.02 42.43 -50.22
N LYS A 11 8.19 43.49 -50.11
CA LYS A 11 7.38 43.71 -48.88
C LYS A 11 6.05 42.93 -48.79
N VAL A 12 5.43 42.58 -49.89
CA VAL A 12 4.10 41.96 -49.91
C VAL A 12 4.16 40.46 -49.58
N PHE A 13 5.20 39.79 -49.99
CA PHE A 13 5.39 38.35 -49.72
C PHE A 13 5.66 38.06 -48.25
N LEU A 14 6.43 38.90 -47.55
CA LEU A 14 6.72 38.77 -46.12
C LEU A 14 5.47 38.94 -45.23
N ASN A 15 4.56 39.85 -45.56
CA ASN A 15 3.36 40.07 -44.76
C ASN A 15 2.36 38.91 -44.86
N ARG A 16 2.17 38.31 -46.02
CA ARG A 16 1.34 37.14 -46.22
C ARG A 16 1.88 35.89 -45.49
N MET A 17 3.21 35.77 -45.49
CA MET A 17 3.87 34.68 -44.75
C MET A 17 3.80 34.83 -43.26
N ARG A 18 3.95 36.06 -42.74
CA ARG A 18 3.77 36.38 -41.32
C ARG A 18 2.33 36.11 -40.84
N ILE A 19 1.34 36.46 -41.63
CA ILE A 19 -0.07 36.18 -41.31
C ILE A 19 -0.37 34.69 -41.26
N LYS A 20 0.14 33.89 -42.20
CA LYS A 20 0.02 32.42 -42.17
C LYS A 20 0.68 31.81 -40.93
N LEU A 21 1.86 32.32 -40.55
CA LEU A 21 2.60 31.88 -39.38
C LEU A 21 1.84 32.23 -38.09
N LEU A 22 1.24 33.41 -38.02
CA LEU A 22 0.37 33.79 -36.89
C LEU A 22 -0.86 32.89 -36.79
N TRP A 23 -1.48 32.50 -37.89
CA TRP A 23 -2.62 31.56 -37.86
C TRP A 23 -2.20 30.16 -37.36
N VAL A 24 -1.04 29.65 -37.82
CA VAL A 24 -0.51 28.37 -37.31
C VAL A 24 -0.20 28.46 -35.83
N PHE A 25 0.41 29.55 -35.40
CA PHE A 25 0.70 29.78 -33.96
C PHE A 25 -0.58 29.89 -33.13
N ALA A 26 -1.60 30.58 -33.62
CA ALA A 26 -2.90 30.70 -32.95
C ALA A 26 -3.58 29.32 -32.80
N ILE A 27 -3.56 28.47 -33.82
CA ILE A 27 -4.11 27.11 -33.74
C ILE A 27 -3.34 26.26 -32.73
N LEU A 28 -2.01 26.33 -32.72
CA LEU A 28 -1.19 25.64 -31.71
C LEU A 28 -1.49 26.11 -30.28
N MET A 29 -1.65 27.41 -30.06
CA MET A 29 -1.99 27.98 -28.75
C MET A 29 -3.37 27.52 -28.28
N VAL A 30 -4.37 27.47 -29.16
CA VAL A 30 -5.70 26.93 -28.83
C VAL A 30 -5.60 25.46 -28.45
N GLY A 31 -4.84 24.66 -29.20
CA GLY A 31 -4.58 23.24 -28.86
C GLY A 31 -3.94 23.08 -27.48
N PHE A 32 -2.96 23.94 -27.17
CA PHE A 32 -2.30 23.91 -25.86
C PHE A 32 -3.23 24.30 -24.71
N VAL A 33 -4.07 25.30 -24.90
CA VAL A 33 -5.09 25.69 -23.91
C VAL A 33 -6.09 24.55 -23.66
N VAL A 34 -6.54 23.88 -24.71
CA VAL A 34 -7.45 22.70 -24.56
C VAL A 34 -6.79 21.59 -23.76
N LEU A 35 -5.49 21.30 -23.99
CA LEU A 35 -4.75 20.31 -23.21
C LEU A 35 -4.60 20.73 -21.75
N MET A 36 -4.29 21.99 -21.48
CA MET A 36 -4.20 22.53 -20.12
C MET A 36 -5.52 22.37 -19.35
N VAL A 37 -6.62 22.75 -19.97
CA VAL A 37 -7.97 22.60 -19.37
C VAL A 37 -8.28 21.14 -19.11
N ARG A 38 -7.94 20.25 -20.04
CA ARG A 38 -8.15 18.80 -19.86
C ARG A 38 -7.34 18.21 -18.71
N ILE A 39 -6.08 18.61 -18.59
CA ILE A 39 -5.22 18.19 -17.46
C ILE A 39 -5.80 18.68 -16.14
N PHE A 40 -6.26 19.94 -16.08
CA PHE A 40 -6.87 20.51 -14.89
C PHE A 40 -8.12 19.72 -14.46
N ILE A 41 -9.03 19.43 -15.41
CA ILE A 41 -10.25 18.65 -15.14
C ILE A 41 -9.90 17.23 -14.66
N ILE A 42 -8.89 16.58 -15.25
CA ILE A 42 -8.46 15.24 -14.82
C ILE A 42 -7.89 15.28 -13.40
N ASN A 43 -7.11 16.29 -13.07
CA ASN A 43 -6.51 16.45 -11.74
C ASN A 43 -7.59 16.65 -10.67
N GLU A 44 -8.57 17.54 -10.92
CA GLU A 44 -9.68 17.79 -10.00
C GLU A 44 -10.61 16.57 -9.83
N THR A 45 -10.97 15.90 -10.94
CA THR A 45 -11.98 14.84 -10.89
C THR A 45 -11.43 13.46 -10.56
N LYS A 46 -10.17 13.19 -10.91
CA LYS A 46 -9.55 11.87 -10.78
C LYS A 46 -8.26 11.85 -9.96
N GLY A 47 -7.80 13.00 -9.47
CA GLY A 47 -6.56 13.13 -8.71
C GLY A 47 -6.50 12.17 -7.52
N ALA A 48 -7.52 12.15 -6.68
CA ALA A 48 -7.62 11.25 -5.54
C ALA A 48 -7.64 9.74 -5.92
N LYS A 49 -8.18 9.40 -7.09
CA LYS A 49 -8.17 8.01 -7.59
C LYS A 49 -6.78 7.59 -8.06
N TYR A 50 -6.08 8.46 -8.77
CA TYR A 50 -4.71 8.19 -9.23
C TYR A 50 -3.72 8.19 -8.06
N GLU A 51 -3.88 9.07 -7.07
CA GLU A 51 -3.09 9.06 -5.84
C GLU A 51 -3.23 7.71 -5.10
N LYS A 52 -4.45 7.22 -4.92
CA LYS A 52 -4.70 5.88 -4.34
C LYS A 52 -4.06 4.76 -5.16
N GLN A 53 -4.07 4.85 -6.47
CA GLN A 53 -3.50 3.85 -7.35
C GLN A 53 -1.97 3.86 -7.31
N VAL A 54 -1.34 5.03 -7.26
CA VAL A 54 0.12 5.17 -7.10
C VAL A 54 0.56 4.69 -5.72
N LEU A 55 -0.16 5.07 -4.66
CA LEU A 55 0.12 4.61 -3.30
C LEU A 55 -0.05 3.09 -3.16
N SER A 56 -1.05 2.50 -3.82
CA SER A 56 -1.20 1.04 -3.84
C SER A 56 -0.04 0.36 -4.57
N GLN A 57 0.45 0.90 -5.69
CA GLN A 57 1.61 0.36 -6.40
C GLN A 57 2.90 0.48 -5.56
N GLN A 58 3.15 1.62 -4.90
CA GLN A 58 4.29 1.77 -3.99
C GLN A 58 4.23 0.80 -2.80
N LYS A 59 3.02 0.50 -2.33
CA LYS A 59 2.81 -0.47 -1.25
C LYS A 59 3.11 -1.91 -1.72
N TYR A 60 2.82 -2.25 -2.98
CA TYR A 60 3.17 -3.55 -3.56
C TYR A 60 4.67 -3.76 -3.73
N ASP A 61 5.42 -2.70 -4.04
CA ASP A 61 6.89 -2.79 -4.21
C ASP A 61 7.64 -3.02 -2.88
N SER A 62 7.00 -2.78 -1.73
CA SER A 62 7.60 -2.96 -0.40
C SER A 62 6.96 -4.09 0.41
N LEU A 63 5.96 -4.78 -0.11
CA LEU A 63 5.33 -5.87 0.60
C LEU A 63 6.20 -7.12 0.49
N VAL A 64 6.96 -7.42 1.54
CA VAL A 64 7.63 -8.71 1.68
C VAL A 64 6.54 -9.78 1.78
N ILE A 65 6.40 -10.61 0.76
CA ILE A 65 5.46 -11.74 0.79
C ILE A 65 5.95 -12.69 1.89
N PRO A 66 5.16 -12.94 2.95
CA PRO A 66 5.57 -13.85 3.99
C PRO A 66 5.71 -15.26 3.42
N TYR A 67 6.87 -15.86 3.57
CA TYR A 67 7.10 -17.24 3.18
C TYR A 67 6.96 -18.16 4.38
N ARG A 68 6.47 -19.37 4.13
CA ARG A 68 6.42 -20.44 5.11
C ARG A 68 7.75 -21.17 5.12
N ARG A 69 8.45 -21.20 6.27
CA ARG A 69 9.64 -22.06 6.43
C ARG A 69 9.22 -23.53 6.45
N GLY A 70 10.04 -24.37 5.86
CA GLY A 70 9.81 -25.84 5.85
C GLY A 70 9.75 -26.43 7.24
N ASP A 71 9.03 -27.53 7.41
CA ASP A 71 8.95 -28.26 8.66
C ASP A 71 10.22 -29.06 8.91
N ILE A 72 10.70 -29.12 10.14
CA ILE A 72 11.80 -29.99 10.56
C ILE A 72 11.17 -31.18 11.28
N LEU A 73 11.45 -32.36 10.75
CA LEU A 73 10.88 -33.61 11.24
C LEU A 73 11.97 -34.50 11.84
N ASP A 74 11.59 -35.34 12.80
CA ASP A 74 12.44 -36.46 13.24
C ASP A 74 12.37 -37.63 12.25
N ARG A 75 13.11 -38.70 12.51
CA ARG A 75 13.11 -39.92 11.68
C ARG A 75 11.77 -40.64 11.62
N ASN A 76 10.85 -40.36 12.53
CA ASN A 76 9.52 -40.95 12.59
C ASN A 76 8.45 -40.03 11.96
N GLY A 77 8.83 -38.87 11.46
CA GLY A 77 7.93 -37.87 10.90
C GLY A 77 7.28 -36.94 11.93
N THR A 78 7.78 -36.93 13.18
CA THR A 78 7.29 -36.02 14.22
C THR A 78 7.80 -34.62 13.93
N GLN A 79 6.93 -33.62 13.97
CA GLN A 79 7.30 -32.23 13.74
C GLN A 79 8.05 -31.65 14.94
N LEU A 80 9.35 -31.38 14.76
CA LEU A 80 10.19 -30.73 15.77
C LEU A 80 10.17 -29.21 15.66
N ALA A 81 9.99 -28.68 14.45
CA ALA A 81 9.75 -27.27 14.19
C ALA A 81 8.80 -27.13 12.99
N THR A 82 7.82 -26.24 13.12
CA THR A 82 6.82 -25.97 12.09
C THR A 82 6.52 -24.48 11.98
N SER A 83 5.88 -24.05 10.90
CA SER A 83 5.44 -22.68 10.71
C SER A 83 3.93 -22.62 10.72
N GLU A 84 3.37 -21.95 11.69
CA GLU A 84 1.93 -21.72 11.81
C GLU A 84 1.55 -20.39 11.16
N LYS A 85 0.42 -20.40 10.46
CA LYS A 85 -0.15 -19.22 9.84
C LYS A 85 -0.80 -18.35 10.91
N VAL A 86 -0.38 -17.11 10.97
CA VAL A 86 -0.91 -16.08 11.87
C VAL A 86 -1.30 -14.83 11.08
N TYR A 87 -1.97 -13.90 11.71
CA TYR A 87 -2.45 -12.69 11.05
C TYR A 87 -2.06 -11.46 11.86
N ASN A 88 -1.77 -10.39 11.15
CA ASN A 88 -1.55 -9.07 11.74
C ASN A 88 -2.75 -8.18 11.40
N LEU A 89 -3.31 -7.52 12.40
CA LEU A 89 -4.38 -6.53 12.22
C LEU A 89 -3.78 -5.20 11.82
N ILE A 90 -4.18 -4.71 10.67
CA ILE A 90 -3.71 -3.45 10.10
C ILE A 90 -4.86 -2.45 10.04
N ILE A 91 -4.55 -1.20 10.34
CA ILE A 91 -5.48 -0.08 10.17
C ILE A 91 -4.92 0.98 9.24
N GLU A 92 -5.82 1.74 8.63
CA GLU A 92 -5.53 2.92 7.81
C GLU A 92 -6.03 4.18 8.53
N PRO A 93 -5.21 4.83 9.37
CA PRO A 93 -5.61 6.00 10.15
C PRO A 93 -6.26 7.10 9.31
N LYS A 94 -5.72 7.38 8.13
CA LYS A 94 -6.25 8.40 7.22
C LYS A 94 -7.71 8.18 6.84
N ASN A 95 -8.11 6.95 6.55
CA ASN A 95 -9.49 6.63 6.19
C ASN A 95 -10.41 6.58 7.41
N ILE A 96 -9.91 6.08 8.52
CA ILE A 96 -10.68 5.95 9.76
C ILE A 96 -11.00 7.34 10.34
N THR A 97 -10.02 8.24 10.36
CA THR A 97 -10.18 9.60 10.94
C THR A 97 -10.83 10.61 10.00
N ALA A 98 -11.12 10.25 8.75
CA ALA A 98 -11.77 11.12 7.77
C ALA A 98 -13.25 11.38 8.07
N ASP A 99 -13.92 10.48 8.80
CA ASP A 99 -15.34 10.52 9.12
C ASP A 99 -15.51 10.09 10.59
N GLU A 100 -16.25 10.88 11.37
CA GLU A 100 -16.42 10.66 12.82
C GLU A 100 -17.23 9.40 13.13
N ASP A 101 -18.22 9.06 12.31
CA ASP A 101 -19.00 7.84 12.47
C ASP A 101 -18.16 6.60 12.16
N VAL A 102 -17.33 6.67 11.12
CA VAL A 102 -16.38 5.60 10.78
C VAL A 102 -15.35 5.42 11.89
N HIS A 103 -14.81 6.50 12.42
CA HIS A 103 -13.85 6.46 13.52
C HIS A 103 -14.43 5.75 14.74
N LYS A 104 -15.58 6.20 15.24
CA LYS A 104 -16.23 5.66 16.43
C LYS A 104 -16.62 4.18 16.29
N ASP A 105 -17.23 3.83 15.15
CA ASP A 105 -17.69 2.45 14.90
C ASP A 105 -16.50 1.50 14.71
N THR A 106 -15.42 1.96 14.05
CA THR A 106 -14.20 1.16 13.83
C THR A 106 -13.44 0.94 15.15
N VAL A 107 -13.24 1.98 15.96
CA VAL A 107 -12.57 1.85 17.26
C VAL A 107 -13.36 0.89 18.18
N LYS A 108 -14.68 1.06 18.24
CA LYS A 108 -15.57 0.18 19.01
C LYS A 108 -15.51 -1.27 18.52
N ALA A 109 -15.49 -1.50 17.21
CA ALA A 109 -15.38 -2.85 16.66
C ALA A 109 -14.04 -3.50 17.05
N ILE A 110 -12.93 -2.81 16.90
CA ILE A 110 -11.60 -3.33 17.25
C ILE A 110 -11.53 -3.68 18.75
N THR A 111 -11.97 -2.78 19.62
CA THR A 111 -11.94 -3.01 21.07
C THR A 111 -12.90 -4.09 21.55
N THR A 112 -13.98 -4.35 20.82
CA THR A 112 -14.96 -5.41 21.15
C THR A 112 -14.44 -6.80 20.81
N TYR A 113 -13.76 -6.95 19.67
CA TYR A 113 -13.33 -8.25 19.17
C TYR A 113 -11.89 -8.63 19.53
N PHE A 114 -11.07 -7.63 19.88
CA PHE A 114 -9.67 -7.85 20.23
C PHE A 114 -9.37 -7.30 21.64
N SER A 115 -8.43 -7.94 22.32
CA SER A 115 -8.00 -7.56 23.68
C SER A 115 -7.07 -6.34 23.62
N ILE A 116 -7.61 -5.20 23.14
CA ILE A 116 -6.91 -3.92 23.05
C ILE A 116 -7.81 -2.83 23.64
N THR A 117 -7.22 -1.84 24.27
CA THR A 117 -7.96 -0.72 24.87
C THR A 117 -8.23 0.37 23.83
N GLU A 118 -9.31 1.13 24.07
CA GLU A 118 -9.66 2.28 23.23
C GLU A 118 -8.51 3.31 23.17
N ALA A 119 -7.86 3.55 24.32
CA ALA A 119 -6.74 4.48 24.40
C ALA A 119 -5.53 4.07 23.50
N GLU A 120 -5.24 2.78 23.41
CA GLU A 120 -4.17 2.26 22.56
C GLU A 120 -4.52 2.39 21.07
N VAL A 121 -5.76 2.15 20.69
CA VAL A 121 -6.23 2.34 19.31
C VAL A 121 -6.19 3.82 18.93
N GLU A 122 -6.64 4.71 19.82
CA GLU A 122 -6.59 6.16 19.61
C GLU A 122 -5.16 6.69 19.46
N ASP A 123 -4.21 6.19 20.26
CA ASP A 123 -2.79 6.55 20.13
C ASP A 123 -2.26 6.16 18.73
N MET A 124 -2.66 5.01 18.22
CA MET A 124 -2.28 4.56 16.89
C MET A 124 -2.94 5.39 15.77
N LEU A 125 -4.10 5.99 16.01
CA LEU A 125 -4.81 6.87 15.08
C LEU A 125 -4.34 8.33 15.13
N THR A 126 -3.41 8.68 16.02
CA THR A 126 -2.88 10.04 16.18
C THR A 126 -2.25 10.58 14.88
N ASP A 127 -1.54 9.73 14.14
CA ASP A 127 -1.01 10.08 12.81
C ASP A 127 -2.10 9.90 11.73
N LYS A 128 -2.91 10.92 11.56
CA LYS A 128 -4.02 10.98 10.58
C LYS A 128 -3.59 10.92 9.12
N THR A 129 -2.30 10.98 8.84
CA THR A 129 -1.76 10.91 7.46
C THR A 129 -1.35 9.50 7.07
N SER A 130 -1.15 8.63 8.04
CA SER A 130 -0.69 7.26 7.84
C SER A 130 -1.75 6.41 7.11
N LEU A 131 -1.28 5.64 6.15
CA LEU A 131 -2.08 4.67 5.38
C LEU A 131 -1.89 3.24 5.88
N TYR A 132 -0.97 3.03 6.82
CA TYR A 132 -0.61 1.71 7.31
C TYR A 132 -0.10 1.78 8.74
N LYS A 133 -0.79 1.11 9.64
CA LYS A 133 -0.37 0.95 11.03
C LYS A 133 -0.74 -0.46 11.52
N VAL A 134 0.24 -1.18 12.06
CA VAL A 134 0.00 -2.51 12.66
C VAL A 134 -0.54 -2.30 14.07
N VAL A 135 -1.73 -2.82 14.36
CA VAL A 135 -2.39 -2.72 15.66
C VAL A 135 -2.05 -3.93 16.52
N LEU A 136 -2.29 -5.12 15.98
CA LEU A 136 -2.02 -6.39 16.64
C LEU A 136 -1.26 -7.32 15.73
N LYS A 137 -0.42 -8.15 16.31
CA LYS A 137 0.37 -9.16 15.60
C LYS A 137 0.06 -10.54 16.10
N LYS A 138 0.27 -11.54 15.26
CA LYS A 138 0.19 -12.97 15.60
C LYS A 138 -1.22 -13.42 16.06
N LEU A 139 -2.26 -12.83 15.49
CA LEU A 139 -3.64 -13.26 15.72
C LEU A 139 -3.86 -14.66 15.13
N SER A 140 -4.65 -15.45 15.80
CA SER A 140 -5.08 -16.77 15.32
C SER A 140 -6.15 -16.64 14.23
N TYR A 141 -6.33 -17.72 13.44
CA TYR A 141 -7.40 -17.79 12.45
C TYR A 141 -8.80 -17.58 13.06
N ASP A 142 -9.04 -18.13 14.26
CA ASP A 142 -10.35 -18.07 14.90
C ASP A 142 -10.73 -16.65 15.32
N GLU A 143 -9.76 -15.85 15.78
CA GLU A 143 -9.97 -14.43 16.12
C GLU A 143 -10.30 -13.62 14.87
N VAL A 144 -9.52 -13.81 13.81
CA VAL A 144 -9.73 -13.14 12.52
C VAL A 144 -11.08 -13.52 11.91
N LYS A 145 -11.46 -14.81 11.98
CA LYS A 145 -12.73 -15.28 11.45
C LYS A 145 -13.92 -14.60 12.15
N LYS A 146 -13.91 -14.51 13.48
CA LYS A 146 -14.98 -13.84 14.23
C LYS A 146 -15.16 -12.38 13.81
N PHE A 147 -14.07 -11.68 13.57
CA PHE A 147 -14.13 -10.28 13.13
C PHE A 147 -14.58 -10.18 11.66
N ASN A 148 -14.14 -11.07 10.77
CA ASN A 148 -14.60 -11.10 9.38
C ASN A 148 -16.11 -11.44 9.31
N ASP A 149 -16.59 -12.40 10.10
CA ASP A 149 -18.01 -12.73 10.17
C ASP A 149 -18.82 -11.50 10.64
N PHE A 150 -18.29 -10.70 11.57
CA PHE A 150 -18.90 -9.43 11.98
C PHE A 150 -18.89 -8.42 10.82
N LEU A 151 -17.80 -8.28 10.05
CA LEU A 151 -17.72 -7.33 8.93
C LEU A 151 -18.75 -7.61 7.82
N GLU A 152 -19.24 -8.83 7.70
CA GLU A 152 -20.30 -9.20 6.77
C GLU A 152 -21.70 -8.78 7.26
N THR A 153 -21.85 -8.37 8.51
CA THR A 153 -23.13 -7.92 9.08
C THR A 153 -23.46 -6.48 8.67
N LYS A 154 -24.75 -6.12 8.78
CA LYS A 154 -25.20 -4.74 8.51
C LYS A 154 -24.67 -3.73 9.53
N ASP A 155 -24.31 -4.19 10.73
CA ASP A 155 -23.82 -3.34 11.82
C ASP A 155 -22.40 -2.85 11.57
N ALA A 156 -21.64 -3.52 10.70
CA ALA A 156 -20.28 -3.14 10.29
C ALA A 156 -20.21 -2.15 9.12
N LYS A 157 -21.34 -1.57 8.70
CA LYS A 157 -21.41 -0.69 7.51
C LYS A 157 -20.41 0.47 7.56
N ASN A 158 -20.16 1.02 8.73
CA ASN A 158 -19.26 2.15 8.92
C ASN A 158 -17.82 1.70 9.29
N VAL A 159 -17.58 0.41 9.51
CA VAL A 159 -16.23 -0.10 9.79
C VAL A 159 -15.44 -0.14 8.49
N LYS A 160 -14.40 0.72 8.39
CA LYS A 160 -13.58 0.87 7.18
C LYS A 160 -12.12 1.06 7.56
N GLY A 161 -11.22 0.80 6.59
CA GLY A 161 -9.79 1.01 6.80
C GLY A 161 -9.15 0.00 7.74
N VAL A 162 -9.73 -1.21 7.86
CA VAL A 162 -9.22 -2.33 8.66
C VAL A 162 -9.07 -3.54 7.75
N TRP A 163 -7.94 -4.24 7.84
CA TRP A 163 -7.72 -5.51 7.14
C TRP A 163 -6.69 -6.36 7.86
N PHE A 164 -6.54 -7.61 7.42
CA PHE A 164 -5.57 -8.56 7.96
C PHE A 164 -4.48 -8.86 6.94
N GLU A 165 -3.26 -8.94 7.40
CA GLU A 165 -2.12 -9.42 6.62
C GLU A 165 -1.66 -10.75 7.19
N GLU A 166 -1.46 -11.74 6.30
CA GLU A 166 -0.95 -13.06 6.68
C GLU A 166 0.52 -12.97 7.07
N ASP A 167 0.91 -13.76 8.06
CA ASP A 167 2.28 -13.94 8.48
C ASP A 167 2.50 -15.38 8.95
N TYR A 168 3.72 -15.78 9.17
CA TYR A 168 4.07 -17.10 9.69
C TYR A 168 4.89 -16.98 10.97
N LEU A 169 4.45 -17.71 11.99
CA LEU A 169 5.14 -17.83 13.26
C LEU A 169 5.84 -19.18 13.31
N ARG A 170 7.15 -19.18 13.60
CA ARG A 170 7.88 -20.41 13.83
C ARG A 170 7.57 -20.97 15.21
N VAL A 171 7.15 -22.23 15.26
CA VAL A 171 6.73 -22.92 16.48
C VAL A 171 7.57 -24.18 16.68
N TYR A 172 7.97 -24.39 17.92
CA TYR A 172 8.72 -25.57 18.38
C TYR A 172 7.85 -26.34 19.37
N PRO A 173 7.09 -27.36 18.92
CA PRO A 173 6.06 -28.01 19.76
C PRO A 173 6.61 -28.66 21.02
N TYR A 174 7.91 -29.03 21.02
CA TYR A 174 8.56 -29.71 22.13
C TYR A 174 9.52 -28.77 22.93
N ASN A 175 9.35 -27.46 22.80
CA ASN A 175 10.12 -26.43 23.51
C ASN A 175 11.63 -26.66 23.43
N GLU A 176 12.27 -27.10 24.52
CA GLU A 176 13.72 -27.26 24.65
C GLU A 176 14.29 -28.51 23.97
N LEU A 177 13.43 -29.43 23.49
CA LEU A 177 13.91 -30.67 22.90
C LEU A 177 14.78 -30.39 21.66
N ALA A 178 16.01 -30.86 21.69
CA ALA A 178 17.00 -30.72 20.63
C ALA A 178 17.32 -29.25 20.26
N CYS A 179 17.12 -28.28 21.17
CA CYS A 179 17.32 -26.85 20.89
C CYS A 179 18.73 -26.52 20.37
N ASP A 180 19.77 -27.18 20.87
CA ASP A 180 21.17 -26.98 20.42
C ASP A 180 21.40 -27.48 18.99
N THR A 181 20.63 -28.47 18.54
CA THR A 181 20.73 -29.01 17.18
C THR A 181 19.81 -28.28 16.21
N LEU A 182 18.57 -28.03 16.63
CA LEU A 182 17.58 -27.31 15.82
C LEU A 182 17.94 -25.85 15.62
N GLY A 183 18.41 -25.20 16.67
CA GLY A 183 18.52 -23.75 16.72
C GLY A 183 17.15 -23.09 16.89
N PHE A 184 17.10 -21.79 16.73
CA PHE A 184 15.85 -21.04 16.75
C PHE A 184 15.91 -19.79 15.85
N THR A 185 14.75 -19.26 15.54
CA THR A 185 14.59 -18.05 14.74
C THR A 185 14.27 -16.86 15.64
N PHE A 186 14.99 -15.74 15.48
CA PHE A 186 14.70 -14.49 16.18
C PHE A 186 13.61 -13.66 15.49
N SER A 187 13.60 -13.74 14.16
CA SER A 187 12.58 -13.11 13.34
C SER A 187 12.29 -14.01 12.13
N ARG A 188 11.40 -13.55 11.23
CA ARG A 188 11.08 -14.29 10.02
C ARG A 188 12.31 -14.72 9.23
N ASP A 189 13.31 -13.85 9.12
CA ASP A 189 14.44 -13.99 8.20
C ASP A 189 15.77 -14.25 8.88
N THR A 190 15.81 -14.37 10.22
CA THR A 190 17.06 -14.52 10.96
C THR A 190 17.03 -15.75 11.87
N ALA A 191 17.99 -16.64 11.60
CA ALA A 191 18.33 -17.76 12.46
C ALA A 191 19.86 -17.87 12.50
N ASP A 192 20.47 -17.99 13.70
CA ASP A 192 21.90 -17.83 13.84
C ASP A 192 22.66 -19.14 13.95
N TYR A 193 22.02 -20.23 14.39
CA TYR A 193 22.71 -21.50 14.59
C TYR A 193 21.79 -22.73 14.42
N GLY A 194 22.39 -23.91 14.48
CA GLY A 194 21.69 -25.16 14.31
C GLY A 194 21.21 -25.39 12.88
N ILE A 195 20.26 -26.27 12.72
CA ILE A 195 19.60 -26.58 11.43
C ILE A 195 18.92 -25.32 10.87
N GLU A 196 18.24 -24.55 11.74
CA GLU A 196 17.58 -23.31 11.34
C GLU A 196 18.55 -22.29 10.75
N GLY A 197 19.75 -22.12 11.37
CA GLY A 197 20.79 -21.22 10.87
C GLY A 197 21.42 -21.72 9.58
N TYR A 198 21.68 -23.02 9.47
CA TYR A 198 22.29 -23.63 8.29
C TYR A 198 21.43 -23.44 7.03
N TYR A 199 20.11 -23.63 7.14
CA TYR A 199 19.17 -23.48 6.02
C TYR A 199 18.59 -22.08 5.88
N ASN A 200 19.03 -21.10 6.65
CA ASN A 200 18.49 -19.73 6.60
C ASN A 200 18.83 -18.99 5.31
N SER A 201 19.88 -19.40 4.60
CA SER A 201 20.36 -18.77 3.36
C SER A 201 20.00 -19.53 2.08
N SER A 202 19.15 -20.57 2.19
CA SER A 202 18.82 -21.47 1.06
C SER A 202 17.52 -21.10 0.39
#